data_8790c30a9b5c6b0d33f259881a6f4b32
#
_entry.id   8790c30a9b5c6b0d33f259881a6f4b32
#
_cell.length_a   1.000
_cell.length_b   1.000
_cell.length_c   1.000
_cell.angle_alpha   90.00
_cell.angle_beta   90.00
_cell.angle_gamma   90.00
#
_symmetry.space_group_name_H-M   'P 1'
#
loop_
_entity.id
_entity.type
_entity.pdbx_description
1 polymer ?
#
loop_
_entity_poly.entity_id
_entity_poly.type
_entity_poly.pdbx_seq_one_letter_code
_entity_poly.pdbx_strand_id
1 'polypeptide(L)'
;MLGVVGVVALAFAALCLTAWLGQRRLLFPASKLGEEPRMEGATLTKVTAPSGRTVYALHVPPKKQGSVTIVHFHGNAEELGQLTPLAWSFRRAGLGFFAVEYPGYGLA
;
A
#
# COMPACT_ATOMS: atom_id res chain seq x y z
N MET A 1 10.96 28.61 -39.53
CA MET A 1 9.68 28.09 -39.03
C MET A 1 9.69 26.59 -38.83
N LEU A 2 10.11 25.77 -39.80
CA LEU A 2 10.21 24.33 -39.66
C LEU A 2 11.11 23.88 -38.48
N GLY A 3 12.20 24.60 -38.18
CA GLY A 3 13.06 24.27 -37.03
C GLY A 3 12.40 24.44 -35.66
N VAL A 4 11.62 25.49 -35.44
CA VAL A 4 10.92 25.73 -34.18
C VAL A 4 9.81 24.72 -33.98
N VAL A 5 9.03 24.40 -35.00
CA VAL A 5 7.98 23.38 -34.95
C VAL A 5 8.58 21.99 -34.62
N GLY A 6 9.72 21.67 -35.25
CA GLY A 6 10.42 20.41 -34.97
C GLY A 6 10.89 20.32 -33.52
N VAL A 7 11.45 21.39 -32.96
CA VAL A 7 11.90 21.44 -31.56
C VAL A 7 10.71 21.28 -30.61
N VAL A 8 9.60 21.96 -30.86
CA VAL A 8 8.39 21.86 -30.03
C VAL A 8 7.82 20.42 -30.08
N ALA A 9 7.76 19.82 -31.27
CA ALA A 9 7.27 18.45 -31.43
C ALA A 9 8.16 17.44 -30.68
N LEU A 10 9.48 17.58 -30.76
CA LEU A 10 10.43 16.72 -30.04
C LEU A 10 10.30 16.90 -28.52
N ALA A 11 10.16 18.13 -28.03
CA ALA A 11 9.98 18.40 -26.61
C ALA A 11 8.68 17.78 -26.08
N PHE A 12 7.58 17.90 -26.84
CA PHE A 12 6.31 17.28 -26.50
C PHE A 12 6.39 15.75 -26.50
N ALA A 13 7.01 15.14 -27.50
CA ALA A 13 7.22 13.70 -27.58
C ALA A 13 8.07 13.20 -26.40
N ALA A 14 9.13 13.90 -26.03
CA ALA A 14 9.97 13.59 -24.88
C ALA A 14 9.18 13.66 -23.57
N LEU A 15 8.34 14.69 -23.39
CA LEU A 15 7.46 14.82 -22.22
C LEU A 15 6.47 13.66 -22.12
N CYS A 16 5.81 13.31 -23.23
CA CYS A 16 4.87 12.19 -23.27
C CYS A 16 5.57 10.86 -22.95
N LEU A 17 6.75 10.64 -23.50
CA LEU A 17 7.54 9.43 -23.24
C LEU A 17 7.96 9.36 -21.76
N THR A 18 8.41 10.47 -21.19
CA THR A 18 8.82 10.54 -19.78
C THR A 18 7.61 10.27 -18.88
N ALA A 19 6.47 10.86 -19.18
CA ALA A 19 5.22 10.63 -18.43
C ALA A 19 4.79 9.15 -18.55
N TRP A 20 4.86 8.58 -19.74
CA TRP A 20 4.50 7.17 -19.98
C TRP A 20 5.43 6.20 -19.24
N LEU A 21 6.74 6.43 -19.26
CA LEU A 21 7.71 5.62 -18.54
C LEU A 21 7.59 5.76 -17.01
N GLY A 22 7.28 6.96 -16.54
CA GLY A 22 7.14 7.29 -15.12
C GLY A 22 5.74 7.09 -14.53
N GLN A 23 4.72 6.80 -15.35
CA GLN A 23 3.31 6.79 -14.94
C GLN A 23 3.03 5.91 -13.71
N ARG A 24 3.65 4.73 -13.61
CA ARG A 24 3.47 3.84 -12.47
C ARG A 24 3.91 4.47 -11.16
N ARG A 25 5.04 5.18 -11.16
CA ARG A 25 5.55 5.87 -9.97
C ARG A 25 4.72 7.09 -9.60
N LEU A 26 4.15 7.76 -10.62
CA LEU A 26 3.29 8.92 -10.41
C LEU A 26 1.91 8.51 -9.89
N LEU A 27 1.33 7.44 -10.44
CA LEU A 27 -0.01 6.97 -10.07
C LEU A 27 -0.01 6.13 -8.78
N PHE A 28 1.07 5.40 -8.51
CA PHE A 28 1.20 4.49 -7.37
C PHE A 28 2.47 4.82 -6.57
N PRO A 29 2.47 5.92 -5.81
CA PRO A 29 3.58 6.28 -4.95
C PRO A 29 3.59 5.35 -3.73
N ALA A 30 4.09 4.12 -3.91
CA ALA A 30 4.18 3.15 -2.85
C ALA A 30 5.02 3.69 -1.68
N SER A 31 4.44 3.73 -0.49
CA SER A 31 5.21 3.99 0.72
C SER A 31 6.21 2.85 0.95
N LYS A 32 7.40 3.19 1.37
CA LYS A 32 8.49 2.26 1.67
C LYS A 32 9.17 2.59 2.99
N LEU A 33 8.42 3.12 3.93
CA LEU A 33 8.94 3.36 5.28
C LEU A 33 9.30 2.04 5.95
N GLY A 34 8.58 0.95 5.60
CA GLY A 34 8.86 -0.39 6.08
C GLY A 34 8.61 -0.54 7.58
N GLU A 35 7.73 0.27 8.14
CA GLU A 35 7.40 0.21 9.55
C GLU A 35 6.55 -1.02 9.86
N GLU A 36 6.99 -1.83 10.81
CA GLU A 36 6.18 -2.92 11.31
C GLU A 36 5.05 -2.40 12.19
N PRO A 37 3.81 -2.82 11.93
CA PRO A 37 2.69 -2.49 12.82
C PRO A 37 2.93 -3.12 14.19
N ARG A 38 2.98 -2.30 15.23
CA ARG A 38 3.17 -2.72 16.62
C ARG A 38 1.89 -2.51 17.41
N MET A 39 1.23 -3.61 17.72
CA MET A 39 0.00 -3.58 18.49
C MET A 39 -0.11 -4.85 19.32
N GLU A 40 -0.42 -4.70 20.61
CA GLU A 40 -0.64 -5.84 21.50
C GLU A 40 -1.78 -6.72 21.01
N GLY A 41 -1.53 -8.03 20.93
CA GLY A 41 -2.50 -9.00 20.44
C GLY A 41 -2.68 -9.04 18.93
N ALA A 42 -1.93 -8.25 18.17
CA ALA A 42 -1.89 -8.32 16.72
C ALA A 42 -0.90 -9.41 16.25
N THR A 43 -1.20 -10.01 15.12
CA THR A 43 -0.32 -10.95 14.43
C THR A 43 0.04 -10.40 13.06
N LEU A 44 1.34 -10.26 12.80
CA LEU A 44 1.86 -9.96 11.46
C LEU A 44 2.29 -11.27 10.81
N THR A 45 1.62 -11.65 9.74
CA THR A 45 1.89 -12.90 9.00
C THR A 45 2.56 -12.58 7.67
N LYS A 46 3.66 -13.25 7.40
CA LYS A 46 4.34 -13.23 6.11
C LYS A 46 3.81 -14.35 5.24
N VAL A 47 3.31 -14.03 4.06
CA VAL A 47 2.80 -15.00 3.08
C VAL A 47 3.61 -14.87 1.79
N THR A 48 4.16 -15.99 1.33
CA THR A 48 4.85 -16.03 0.04
C THR A 48 3.93 -16.70 -0.99
N ALA A 49 3.55 -15.94 -2.01
CA ALA A 49 2.76 -16.46 -3.11
C ALA A 49 3.57 -17.44 -3.97
N PRO A 50 2.92 -18.33 -4.75
CA PRO A 50 3.60 -19.25 -5.66
C PRO A 50 4.51 -18.55 -6.68
N SER A 51 4.25 -17.28 -6.98
CA SER A 51 5.09 -16.43 -7.83
C SER A 51 6.41 -15.99 -7.17
N GLY A 52 6.66 -16.37 -5.91
CA GLY A 52 7.81 -15.93 -5.11
C GLY A 52 7.64 -14.52 -4.50
N ARG A 53 6.54 -13.82 -4.76
CA ARG A 53 6.25 -12.53 -4.15
C ARG A 53 5.81 -12.70 -2.70
N THR A 54 6.36 -11.87 -1.84
CA THR A 54 5.97 -11.84 -0.43
C THR A 54 4.96 -10.72 -0.19
N VAL A 55 3.93 -11.02 0.59
CA VAL A 55 2.98 -10.06 1.15
C VAL A 55 2.92 -10.25 2.66
N TYR A 56 2.53 -9.21 3.35
CA TYR A 56 2.32 -9.24 4.80
C TYR A 56 0.85 -8.99 5.11
N ALA A 57 0.33 -9.65 6.11
CA ALA A 57 -1.03 -9.47 6.60
C ALA A 57 -1.01 -9.16 8.09
N LEU A 58 -1.68 -8.08 8.46
CA LEU A 58 -1.92 -7.72 9.86
C LEU A 58 -3.29 -8.22 10.27
N HIS A 59 -3.34 -9.05 11.31
CA HIS A 59 -4.57 -9.52 11.91
C HIS A 59 -4.63 -9.11 13.38
N VAL A 60 -5.69 -8.42 13.74
CA VAL A 60 -6.02 -8.05 15.11
C VAL A 60 -7.34 -8.72 15.45
N PRO A 61 -7.34 -9.76 16.30
CA PRO A 61 -8.56 -10.47 16.65
C PRO A 61 -9.51 -9.54 17.44
N PRO A 62 -10.83 -9.74 17.33
CA PRO A 62 -11.79 -8.99 18.11
C PRO A 62 -11.65 -9.34 19.61
N LYS A 63 -12.01 -8.41 20.49
CA LYS A 63 -11.99 -8.67 21.94
C LYS A 63 -12.97 -9.73 22.38
N LYS A 64 -14.09 -9.85 21.68
CA LYS A 64 -15.13 -10.86 21.95
C LYS A 64 -15.18 -11.86 20.81
N GLN A 65 -15.07 -13.13 21.14
CA GLN A 65 -15.20 -14.22 20.17
C GLN A 65 -16.56 -14.13 19.45
N GLY A 66 -16.54 -14.34 18.12
CA GLY A 66 -17.74 -14.25 17.28
C GLY A 66 -18.09 -12.82 16.83
N SER A 67 -17.34 -11.80 17.23
CA SER A 67 -17.51 -10.46 16.69
C SER A 67 -16.96 -10.32 15.29
N VAL A 68 -17.45 -9.33 14.56
CA VAL A 68 -17.06 -9.04 13.18
C VAL A 68 -15.60 -8.60 13.11
N THR A 69 -14.90 -9.03 12.07
CA THR A 69 -13.59 -8.51 11.69
C THR A 69 -13.72 -7.64 10.44
N ILE A 70 -13.21 -6.44 10.52
CA ILE A 70 -13.17 -5.49 9.40
C ILE A 70 -11.97 -5.84 8.52
N VAL A 71 -12.20 -6.05 7.23
CA VAL A 71 -11.13 -6.20 6.24
C VAL A 71 -10.89 -4.83 5.61
N HIS A 72 -9.69 -4.32 5.78
CA HIS A 72 -9.29 -3.00 5.30
C HIS A 72 -8.28 -3.12 4.16
N PHE A 73 -8.54 -2.41 3.09
CA PHE A 73 -7.63 -2.22 1.97
C PHE A 73 -7.08 -0.80 2.05
N HIS A 74 -5.79 -0.67 2.34
CA HIS A 74 -5.18 0.64 2.51
C HIS A 74 -5.10 1.43 1.20
N GLY A 75 -5.00 2.74 1.33
CA GLY A 75 -4.92 3.66 0.20
C GLY A 75 -3.56 3.66 -0.47
N ASN A 76 -3.49 4.40 -1.58
CA ASN A 76 -2.24 4.68 -2.26
C ASN A 76 -1.31 5.48 -1.33
N ALA A 77 -0.02 5.17 -1.34
CA ALA A 77 0.99 5.74 -0.45
C ALA A 77 0.85 5.40 1.06
N GLU A 78 -0.04 4.51 1.43
CA GLU A 78 -0.14 3.96 2.80
C GLU A 78 0.57 2.61 2.90
N GLU A 79 0.87 2.19 4.12
CA GLU A 79 1.43 0.88 4.45
C GLU A 79 0.90 0.36 5.80
N LEU A 80 1.10 -0.93 6.09
CA LEU A 80 0.54 -1.56 7.29
C LEU A 80 0.95 -0.87 8.60
N GLY A 81 2.18 -0.38 8.70
CA GLY A 81 2.67 0.30 9.90
C GLY A 81 1.85 1.52 10.27
N GLN A 82 1.32 2.22 9.29
CA GLN A 82 0.49 3.42 9.47
C GLN A 82 -0.95 3.10 9.90
N LEU A 83 -1.39 1.84 9.77
CA LEU A 83 -2.75 1.43 10.10
C LEU A 83 -2.96 1.13 11.58
N THR A 84 -1.92 1.13 12.40
CA THR A 84 -2.02 0.83 13.84
C THR A 84 -3.06 1.67 14.57
N PRO A 85 -3.16 3.00 14.39
CA PRO A 85 -4.20 3.80 15.05
C PRO A 85 -5.62 3.42 14.63
N LEU A 86 -5.80 3.09 13.34
CA LEU A 86 -7.09 2.63 12.81
C LEU A 86 -7.49 1.28 13.40
N ALA A 87 -6.57 0.33 13.41
CA ALA A 87 -6.76 -1.01 14.01
C ALA A 87 -7.13 -0.90 15.50
N TRP A 88 -6.48 -0.01 16.24
CA TRP A 88 -6.81 0.29 17.62
C TRP A 88 -8.25 0.81 17.79
N SER A 89 -8.71 1.67 16.90
CA SER A 89 -10.06 2.21 16.94
C SER A 89 -11.11 1.11 16.78
N PHE A 90 -10.92 0.19 15.82
CA PHE A 90 -11.82 -0.95 15.65
C PHE A 90 -11.78 -1.90 16.84
N ARG A 91 -10.58 -2.23 17.34
CA ARG A 91 -10.46 -3.09 18.51
C ARG A 91 -11.12 -2.51 19.77
N ARG A 92 -11.02 -1.20 20.00
CA ARG A 92 -11.73 -0.54 21.10
C ARG A 92 -13.25 -0.62 20.96
N ALA A 93 -13.75 -0.61 19.74
CA ALA A 93 -15.16 -0.86 19.43
C ALA A 93 -15.59 -2.34 19.55
N GLY A 94 -14.67 -3.22 19.93
CA GLY A 94 -14.92 -4.67 20.08
C GLY A 94 -14.77 -5.48 18.80
N LEU A 95 -14.37 -4.84 17.68
CA LEU A 95 -14.24 -5.45 16.36
C LEU A 95 -12.82 -5.97 16.14
N GLY A 96 -12.67 -6.98 15.28
CA GLY A 96 -11.40 -7.37 14.73
C GLY A 96 -11.00 -6.50 13.55
N PHE A 97 -9.71 -6.55 13.18
CA PHE A 97 -9.16 -5.81 12.05
C PHE A 97 -8.21 -6.71 11.25
N PHE A 98 -8.31 -6.66 9.93
CA PHE A 98 -7.44 -7.40 9.03
C PHE A 98 -7.05 -6.50 7.86
N ALA A 99 -5.78 -6.41 7.56
CA ALA A 99 -5.27 -5.66 6.42
C ALA A 99 -4.10 -6.38 5.76
N VAL A 100 -3.92 -6.18 4.47
CA VAL A 100 -2.86 -6.80 3.66
C VAL A 100 -1.97 -5.72 3.08
N GLU A 101 -0.65 -5.93 3.13
CA GLU A 101 0.32 -5.10 2.43
C GLU A 101 0.37 -5.50 0.95
N TYR A 102 0.24 -4.53 0.06
CA TYR A 102 0.34 -4.81 -1.36
C TYR A 102 1.78 -5.07 -1.79
N PRO A 103 2.01 -5.94 -2.78
CA PRO A 103 3.35 -6.15 -3.33
C PRO A 103 4.02 -4.84 -3.75
N GLY A 104 5.21 -4.58 -3.22
CA GLY A 104 5.99 -3.37 -3.48
C GLY A 104 5.70 -2.19 -2.55
N TYR A 105 4.78 -2.34 -1.59
CA TYR A 105 4.51 -1.36 -0.53
C TYR A 105 5.18 -1.81 0.78
N GLY A 106 5.49 -0.85 1.63
CA GLY A 106 5.98 -1.06 2.99
C GLY A 106 6.96 -2.22 3.15
N LEU A 107 6.54 -3.25 3.85
CA LEU A 107 7.32 -4.47 4.13
C LEU A 107 7.36 -5.47 2.96
N ALA A 108 6.49 -5.31 1.97
CA ALA A 108 6.35 -6.29 0.88
C ALA A 108 7.29 -6.06 -0.32
#